data_e6b7f749ef9336aa524aa4178105dff6
#
_entry.id   e6b7f749ef9336aa524aa4178105dff6
#
_cell.length_a   1.000
_cell.length_b   1.000
_cell.length_c   1.000
_cell.angle_alpha   90.00
_cell.angle_beta   90.00
_cell.angle_gamma   90.00
#
_symmetry.space_group_name_H-M   'P 1'
#
loop_
_entity.id
_entity.type
_entity.pdbx_description
1 polymer ?
#
loop_
_entity_poly.entity_id
_entity_poly.type
_entity_poly.pdbx_seq_one_letter_code
_entity_poly.pdbx_strand_id
1 'polypeptide(L)'
;NLINQMVDRAKELATIDYYYFSDQLNNADIIKGFEKMGQEILQQTDGSIDAFTCSVGTAGAFMGVSNILLDSDKDIKIVALEPASAPYYSKNQFDGDHHVEGIGLGFELPLLDKNNYHEARGIDESEAREMAKLLASEEGIFGGTSSGLNVVGAIKLAEELGKGKTVVTIAVDTGLKY
;
A
#
# COMPACT_ATOMS: atom_id res chain seq x y z
N ASN A 1 2.59 18.91 12.66
CA ASN A 1 1.97 17.90 11.82
C ASN A 1 0.69 17.40 12.49
N LEU A 2 -0.44 17.38 11.77
CA LEU A 2 -1.75 16.98 12.28
C LEU A 2 -1.74 15.52 12.80
N ILE A 3 -1.06 14.63 12.11
CA ILE A 3 -0.96 13.21 12.49
C ILE A 3 -0.34 13.07 13.89
N ASN A 4 0.74 13.77 14.17
CA ASN A 4 1.38 13.72 15.49
C ASN A 4 0.42 14.21 16.60
N GLN A 5 -0.33 15.30 16.35
CA GLN A 5 -1.32 15.79 17.31
C GLN A 5 -2.45 14.76 17.55
N MET A 6 -2.90 14.06 16.51
CA MET A 6 -3.89 12.99 16.63
C MET A 6 -3.35 11.81 17.43
N VAL A 7 -2.11 11.39 17.19
CA VAL A 7 -1.43 10.32 17.94
C VAL A 7 -1.28 10.69 19.42
N ASP A 8 -0.82 11.92 19.71
CA ASP A 8 -0.66 12.39 21.09
C ASP A 8 -2.00 12.41 21.82
N ARG A 9 -3.06 12.88 21.16
CA ARG A 9 -4.41 12.85 21.74
C ARG A 9 -4.93 11.43 21.96
N ALA A 10 -4.68 10.51 21.04
CA ALA A 10 -5.06 9.11 21.19
C ALA A 10 -4.33 8.45 22.39
N LYS A 11 -3.03 8.72 22.54
CA LYS A 11 -2.24 8.25 23.69
C LYS A 11 -2.77 8.80 25.01
N GLU A 12 -3.11 10.08 25.06
CA GLU A 12 -3.72 10.71 26.25
C GLU A 12 -5.05 10.02 26.61
N LEU A 13 -5.92 9.79 25.63
CA LEU A 13 -7.19 9.10 25.87
C LEU A 13 -7.00 7.67 26.35
N ALA A 14 -6.00 6.96 25.85
CA ALA A 14 -5.69 5.58 26.26
C ALA A 14 -5.23 5.44 27.72
N THR A 15 -4.96 6.54 28.42
CA THR A 15 -4.71 6.52 29.87
C THR A 15 -6.01 6.39 30.69
N ILE A 16 -7.17 6.55 30.06
CA ILE A 16 -8.49 6.46 30.69
C ILE A 16 -9.02 5.04 30.49
N ASP A 17 -9.53 4.42 31.54
CA ASP A 17 -10.17 3.10 31.48
C ASP A 17 -11.23 3.05 30.37
N TYR A 18 -11.31 1.93 29.67
CA TYR A 18 -12.22 1.64 28.54
C TYR A 18 -11.81 2.23 27.18
N TYR A 19 -10.72 3.00 27.05
CA TYR A 19 -10.17 3.40 25.75
C TYR A 19 -8.99 2.53 25.37
N TYR A 20 -8.99 2.07 24.12
CA TYR A 20 -7.90 1.30 23.55
C TYR A 20 -7.29 2.06 22.35
N PHE A 21 -5.98 2.31 22.41
CA PHE A 21 -5.23 2.87 21.28
C PHE A 21 -4.55 1.73 20.51
N SER A 22 -5.01 1.48 19.27
CA SER A 22 -4.49 0.39 18.42
C SER A 22 -3.09 0.63 17.90
N ASP A 23 -2.62 1.90 17.92
CA ASP A 23 -1.29 2.34 17.46
C ASP A 23 -0.87 1.74 16.12
N GLN A 24 -1.67 1.95 15.09
CA GLN A 24 -1.45 1.35 13.76
C GLN A 24 -0.09 1.69 13.11
N LEU A 25 0.64 2.68 13.63
CA LEU A 25 1.97 3.04 13.15
C LEU A 25 3.09 2.18 13.76
N ASN A 26 2.89 1.65 14.98
CA ASN A 26 3.92 0.91 15.72
C ASN A 26 3.50 -0.51 16.09
N ASN A 27 2.22 -0.83 16.03
CA ASN A 27 1.72 -2.14 16.43
C ASN A 27 1.99 -3.20 15.35
N ALA A 28 2.94 -4.09 15.59
CA ALA A 28 3.31 -5.16 14.66
C ALA A 28 2.19 -6.18 14.40
N ASP A 29 1.16 -6.25 15.24
CA ASP A 29 0.04 -7.16 15.01
C ASP A 29 -0.77 -6.80 13.76
N ILE A 30 -0.65 -5.56 13.28
CA ILE A 30 -1.27 -5.16 12.01
C ILE A 30 -0.69 -5.94 10.82
N ILE A 31 0.61 -6.22 10.84
CA ILE A 31 1.30 -7.01 9.81
C ILE A 31 0.70 -8.42 9.78
N LYS A 32 0.61 -9.07 10.95
CA LYS A 32 -0.01 -10.40 11.10
C LYS A 32 -1.46 -10.44 10.61
N GLY A 33 -2.22 -9.37 10.87
CA GLY A 33 -3.60 -9.24 10.39
C GLY A 33 -3.71 -9.31 8.86
N PHE A 34 -2.70 -8.81 8.13
CA PHE A 34 -2.65 -8.81 6.66
C PHE A 34 -1.94 -10.03 6.05
N GLU A 35 -1.26 -10.88 6.82
CA GLU A 35 -0.66 -12.13 6.34
C GLU A 35 -1.73 -13.04 5.71
N LYS A 36 -2.94 -13.06 6.26
CA LYS A 36 -4.05 -13.82 5.70
C LYS A 36 -4.37 -13.40 4.26
N MET A 37 -4.31 -12.11 3.93
CA MET A 37 -4.49 -11.63 2.56
C MET A 37 -3.40 -12.18 1.63
N GLY A 38 -2.14 -12.24 2.06
CA GLY A 38 -1.06 -12.86 1.30
C GLY A 38 -1.32 -14.34 1.02
N GLN A 39 -1.82 -15.09 2.01
CA GLN A 39 -2.22 -16.49 1.87
C GLN A 39 -3.38 -16.65 0.87
N GLU A 40 -4.40 -15.80 0.96
CA GLU A 40 -5.54 -15.80 0.03
C GLU A 40 -5.10 -15.49 -1.41
N ILE A 41 -4.16 -14.55 -1.61
CA ILE A 41 -3.58 -14.24 -2.92
C ILE A 41 -2.90 -15.50 -3.49
N LEU A 42 -2.02 -16.16 -2.75
CA LEU A 42 -1.37 -17.38 -3.20
C LEU A 42 -2.38 -18.48 -3.55
N GLN A 43 -3.41 -18.66 -2.73
CA GLN A 43 -4.44 -19.65 -2.96
C GLN A 43 -5.28 -19.33 -4.20
N GLN A 44 -5.73 -18.10 -4.38
CA GLN A 44 -6.59 -17.68 -5.48
C GLN A 44 -5.88 -17.66 -6.83
N THR A 45 -4.57 -17.50 -6.84
CA THR A 45 -3.73 -17.53 -8.04
C THR A 45 -3.09 -18.89 -8.30
N ASP A 46 -3.38 -19.92 -7.48
CA ASP A 46 -2.69 -21.21 -7.49
C ASP A 46 -1.15 -21.03 -7.44
N GLY A 47 -0.69 -19.98 -6.76
CA GLY A 47 0.71 -19.55 -6.71
C GLY A 47 1.26 -19.03 -8.05
N SER A 48 0.43 -18.80 -9.06
CA SER A 48 0.83 -18.23 -10.35
C SER A 48 0.82 -16.69 -10.29
N ILE A 49 1.70 -16.13 -9.45
CA ILE A 49 1.92 -14.69 -9.29
C ILE A 49 3.39 -14.37 -9.56
N ASP A 50 3.65 -13.39 -10.41
CA ASP A 50 5.00 -12.93 -10.76
C ASP A 50 5.40 -11.66 -10.01
N ALA A 51 4.42 -10.82 -9.67
CA ALA A 51 4.70 -9.62 -8.88
C ALA A 51 3.50 -9.18 -8.02
N PHE A 52 3.83 -8.53 -6.91
CA PHE A 52 2.90 -7.79 -6.06
C PHE A 52 3.31 -6.34 -5.94
N THR A 53 2.37 -5.43 -6.04
CA THR A 53 2.61 -4.00 -5.88
C THR A 53 1.47 -3.34 -5.12
N CYS A 54 1.81 -2.40 -4.23
CA CYS A 54 0.82 -1.68 -3.44
C CYS A 54 1.43 -0.38 -2.90
N SER A 55 0.62 0.64 -2.76
CA SER A 55 0.99 1.88 -2.08
C SER A 55 1.15 1.67 -0.57
N VAL A 56 2.08 2.41 0.02
CA VAL A 56 2.45 2.25 1.43
C VAL A 56 1.83 3.36 2.28
N GLY A 57 0.87 2.99 3.14
CA GLY A 57 0.31 3.85 4.19
C GLY A 57 1.07 3.66 5.50
N THR A 58 0.55 2.85 6.41
CA THR A 58 1.23 2.48 7.68
C THR A 58 2.21 1.31 7.54
N ALA A 59 2.37 0.79 6.36
CA ALA A 59 3.11 -0.42 5.97
C ALA A 59 2.43 -1.76 6.34
N GLY A 60 1.40 -1.79 7.19
CA GLY A 60 0.80 -3.04 7.64
C GLY A 60 0.36 -3.99 6.52
N ALA A 61 -0.47 -3.51 5.59
CA ALA A 61 -0.95 -4.31 4.46
C ALA A 61 0.18 -4.71 3.51
N PHE A 62 1.04 -3.75 3.15
CA PHE A 62 2.18 -4.00 2.28
C PHE A 62 3.10 -5.07 2.85
N MET A 63 3.50 -4.93 4.11
CA MET A 63 4.40 -5.88 4.78
C MET A 63 3.76 -7.24 5.02
N GLY A 64 2.51 -7.27 5.49
CA GLY A 64 1.83 -8.54 5.77
C GLY A 64 1.67 -9.41 4.52
N VAL A 65 1.30 -8.81 3.39
CA VAL A 65 1.23 -9.52 2.11
C VAL A 65 2.63 -9.89 1.62
N SER A 66 3.58 -8.94 1.62
CA SER A 66 4.94 -9.16 1.12
C SER A 66 5.66 -10.28 1.87
N ASN A 67 5.53 -10.35 3.20
CA ASN A 67 6.15 -11.40 4.01
C ASN A 67 5.72 -12.79 3.53
N ILE A 68 4.41 -13.00 3.37
CA ILE A 68 3.87 -14.30 2.91
C ILE A 68 4.31 -14.63 1.49
N LEU A 69 4.35 -13.64 0.60
CA LEU A 69 4.76 -13.85 -0.78
C LEU A 69 6.25 -14.18 -0.88
N LEU A 70 7.10 -13.50 -0.10
CA LEU A 70 8.54 -13.75 -0.06
C LEU A 70 8.91 -15.07 0.64
N ASP A 71 8.13 -15.49 1.63
CA ASP A 71 8.31 -16.78 2.30
C ASP A 71 7.87 -17.97 1.43
N SER A 72 7.18 -17.70 0.33
CA SER A 72 6.82 -18.75 -0.64
C SER A 72 8.04 -19.16 -1.47
N ASP A 73 8.10 -20.40 -1.93
CA ASP A 73 9.18 -20.91 -2.81
C ASP A 73 9.13 -20.30 -4.24
N LYS A 74 8.56 -19.08 -4.38
CA LYS A 74 8.35 -18.40 -5.66
C LYS A 74 9.24 -17.16 -5.76
N ASP A 75 9.73 -16.89 -6.94
CA ASP A 75 10.45 -15.64 -7.27
C ASP A 75 9.42 -14.55 -7.60
N ILE A 76 8.84 -13.91 -6.57
CA ILE A 76 7.80 -12.90 -6.71
C ILE A 76 8.41 -11.52 -6.51
N LYS A 77 8.29 -10.66 -7.51
CA LYS A 77 8.77 -9.28 -7.43
C LYS A 77 7.83 -8.43 -6.57
N ILE A 78 8.35 -7.85 -5.50
CA ILE A 78 7.62 -6.94 -4.59
C ILE A 78 8.01 -5.50 -4.88
N VAL A 79 7.02 -4.64 -5.17
CA VAL A 79 7.24 -3.23 -5.51
C VAL A 79 6.38 -2.32 -4.64
N ALA A 80 7.01 -1.43 -3.89
CA ALA A 80 6.32 -0.40 -3.12
C ALA A 80 5.91 0.76 -4.03
N LEU A 81 4.70 1.30 -3.86
CA LEU A 81 4.24 2.47 -4.60
C LEU A 81 4.09 3.67 -3.68
N GLU A 82 4.36 4.84 -4.23
CA GLU A 82 4.23 6.13 -3.55
C GLU A 82 3.80 7.22 -4.54
N PRO A 83 3.28 8.38 -4.09
CA PRO A 83 3.07 9.51 -4.97
C PRO A 83 4.40 10.02 -5.54
N ALA A 84 4.48 10.26 -6.86
CA ALA A 84 5.69 10.73 -7.52
C ALA A 84 6.17 12.10 -7.00
N SER A 85 5.25 12.93 -6.51
CA SER A 85 5.53 14.23 -5.89
C SER A 85 6.06 14.14 -4.45
N ALA A 86 5.97 12.97 -3.81
CA ALA A 86 6.47 12.72 -2.46
C ALA A 86 7.27 11.39 -2.41
N PRO A 87 8.46 11.34 -3.04
CA PRO A 87 9.18 10.10 -3.27
C PRO A 87 10.04 9.69 -2.07
N TYR A 88 9.38 9.28 -0.96
CA TYR A 88 10.05 8.88 0.28
C TYR A 88 10.90 7.63 0.12
N TYR A 89 10.31 6.59 -0.46
CA TYR A 89 10.95 5.26 -0.49
C TYR A 89 11.91 5.12 -1.66
N SER A 90 11.60 5.75 -2.80
CA SER A 90 12.44 5.67 -4.01
C SER A 90 13.61 6.64 -4.00
N LYS A 91 13.46 7.84 -3.38
CA LYS A 91 14.47 8.91 -3.43
C LYS A 91 14.90 9.42 -2.06
N ASN A 92 14.34 8.90 -0.97
CA ASN A 92 14.58 9.36 0.41
C ASN A 92 14.33 10.88 0.58
N GLN A 93 13.28 11.41 -0.07
CA GLN A 93 12.86 12.82 -0.01
C GLN A 93 11.59 12.96 0.81
N PHE A 94 11.64 13.74 1.91
CA PHE A 94 10.57 13.86 2.90
C PHE A 94 9.81 15.19 2.83
N ASP A 95 10.05 16.00 1.83
CA ASP A 95 9.50 17.35 1.65
C ASP A 95 8.45 17.47 0.54
N GLY A 96 8.02 16.32 0.00
CA GLY A 96 7.00 16.28 -1.05
C GLY A 96 5.59 16.55 -0.54
N ASP A 97 4.73 17.03 -1.43
CA ASP A 97 3.31 17.28 -1.18
C ASP A 97 2.43 16.50 -2.18
N HIS A 98 1.34 15.94 -1.70
CA HIS A 98 0.37 15.19 -2.49
C HIS A 98 -0.99 15.15 -1.80
N HIS A 99 -2.04 14.82 -2.56
CA HIS A 99 -3.42 14.72 -2.10
C HIS A 99 -3.99 13.29 -2.23
N VAL A 100 -3.12 12.28 -2.29
CA VAL A 100 -3.56 10.88 -2.23
C VAL A 100 -3.66 10.49 -0.76
N GLU A 101 -4.87 10.31 -0.27
CA GLU A 101 -5.14 10.07 1.14
C GLU A 101 -4.68 8.69 1.60
N GLY A 102 -4.22 8.63 2.86
CA GLY A 102 -3.85 7.37 3.53
C GLY A 102 -2.47 6.79 3.20
N ILE A 103 -1.71 7.43 2.31
CA ILE A 103 -0.35 7.00 1.93
C ILE A 103 0.63 8.18 1.98
N GLY A 104 1.93 7.91 1.85
CA GLY A 104 2.95 8.95 1.77
C GLY A 104 2.96 9.88 2.98
N LEU A 105 3.02 9.34 4.20
CA LEU A 105 2.77 10.08 5.45
C LEU A 105 3.83 11.13 5.82
N GLY A 106 4.93 11.24 5.06
CA GLY A 106 5.95 12.27 5.25
C GLY A 106 6.93 12.00 6.38
N PHE A 107 7.05 10.77 6.83
CA PHE A 107 8.02 10.34 7.83
C PHE A 107 8.38 8.85 7.65
N GLU A 108 9.48 8.44 8.27
CA GLU A 108 9.92 7.05 8.24
C GLU A 108 8.93 6.15 9.00
N LEU A 109 8.50 5.06 8.35
CA LEU A 109 7.53 4.15 8.92
C LEU A 109 8.22 3.07 9.75
N PRO A 110 7.92 2.95 11.05
CA PRO A 110 8.56 1.97 11.93
C PRO A 110 8.34 0.51 11.51
N LEU A 111 7.22 0.23 10.85
CA LEU A 111 6.85 -1.12 10.43
C LEU A 111 7.37 -1.50 9.04
N LEU A 112 7.94 -0.56 8.26
CA LEU A 112 8.43 -0.84 6.92
C LEU A 112 9.85 -1.38 6.95
N ASP A 113 10.01 -2.66 6.64
CA ASP A 113 11.33 -3.24 6.41
C ASP A 113 11.75 -3.04 4.95
N LYS A 114 12.82 -2.27 4.74
CA LYS A 114 13.35 -1.95 3.41
C LYS A 114 13.97 -3.16 2.70
N ASN A 115 14.22 -4.26 3.42
CA ASN A 115 14.74 -5.51 2.83
C ASN A 115 13.62 -6.39 2.24
N ASN A 116 12.35 -6.09 2.53
CA ASN A 116 11.20 -6.89 2.12
C ASN A 116 10.50 -6.36 0.88
N TYR A 117 11.18 -5.55 0.08
CA TYR A 117 10.74 -5.20 -1.27
C TYR A 117 11.94 -4.90 -2.17
N HIS A 118 11.77 -5.11 -3.47
CA HIS A 118 12.84 -5.02 -4.46
C HIS A 118 13.10 -3.59 -4.91
N GLU A 119 12.04 -2.79 -5.01
CA GLU A 119 12.11 -1.38 -5.44
C GLU A 119 10.91 -0.58 -4.96
N ALA A 120 11.01 0.74 -5.01
CA ALA A 120 9.91 1.67 -4.82
C ALA A 120 9.72 2.54 -6.06
N ARG A 121 8.45 2.85 -6.42
CA ARG A 121 8.09 3.62 -7.61
C ARG A 121 7.12 4.74 -7.31
N GLY A 122 7.43 5.93 -7.82
CA GLY A 122 6.51 7.07 -7.80
C GLY A 122 5.47 6.96 -8.91
N ILE A 123 4.20 7.16 -8.56
CA ILE A 123 3.08 7.23 -9.50
C ILE A 123 2.49 8.65 -9.48
N ASP A 124 2.21 9.18 -10.65
CA ASP A 124 1.61 10.51 -10.78
C ASP A 124 0.17 10.52 -10.23
N GLU A 125 -0.17 11.55 -9.46
CA GLU A 125 -1.49 11.68 -8.83
C GLU A 125 -2.61 11.85 -9.86
N SER A 126 -2.35 12.54 -10.97
CA SER A 126 -3.34 12.72 -12.04
C SER A 126 -3.65 11.40 -12.74
N GLU A 127 -2.65 10.56 -13.01
CA GLU A 127 -2.84 9.21 -13.54
C GLU A 127 -3.66 8.35 -12.55
N ALA A 128 -3.38 8.46 -11.25
CA ALA A 128 -4.10 7.72 -10.22
C ALA A 128 -5.60 8.10 -10.17
N ARG A 129 -5.91 9.39 -10.25
CA ARG A 129 -7.30 9.89 -10.27
C ARG A 129 -8.07 9.47 -11.52
N GLU A 130 -7.45 9.55 -12.68
CA GLU A 130 -8.04 9.08 -13.93
C GLU A 130 -8.29 7.56 -13.90
N MET A 131 -7.32 6.80 -13.40
CA MET A 131 -7.48 5.35 -13.26
C MET A 131 -8.61 4.96 -12.30
N ALA A 132 -8.78 5.68 -11.18
CA ALA A 132 -9.89 5.42 -10.26
C ALA A 132 -11.26 5.61 -10.95
N LYS A 133 -11.39 6.61 -11.86
CA LYS A 133 -12.60 6.80 -12.67
C LYS A 133 -12.79 5.68 -13.69
N LEU A 134 -11.71 5.26 -14.37
CA LEU A 134 -11.77 4.16 -15.33
C LEU A 134 -12.15 2.84 -14.66
N LEU A 135 -11.60 2.53 -13.50
CA LEU A 135 -12.00 1.35 -12.72
C LEU A 135 -13.49 1.34 -12.40
N ALA A 136 -14.05 2.50 -12.05
CA ALA A 136 -15.47 2.60 -11.76
C ALA A 136 -16.34 2.43 -13.02
N SER A 137 -15.97 3.06 -14.15
CA SER A 137 -16.78 3.07 -15.38
C SER A 137 -16.66 1.80 -16.20
N GLU A 138 -15.46 1.21 -16.28
CA GLU A 138 -15.19 0.08 -17.16
C GLU A 138 -15.24 -1.28 -16.42
N GLU A 139 -14.79 -1.30 -15.15
CA GLU A 139 -14.68 -2.55 -14.38
C GLU A 139 -15.69 -2.66 -13.24
N GLY A 140 -16.47 -1.59 -12.96
CA GLY A 140 -17.43 -1.56 -11.85
C GLY A 140 -16.75 -1.54 -10.47
N ILE A 141 -15.46 -1.23 -10.39
CA ILE A 141 -14.68 -1.15 -9.14
C ILE A 141 -14.63 0.31 -8.69
N PHE A 142 -15.53 0.69 -7.79
CA PHE A 142 -15.60 2.05 -7.26
C PHE A 142 -14.59 2.25 -6.11
N GLY A 143 -13.31 2.34 -6.46
CA GLY A 143 -12.20 2.57 -5.52
C GLY A 143 -11.82 4.04 -5.38
N GLY A 144 -11.07 4.37 -4.32
CA GLY A 144 -10.49 5.69 -4.09
C GLY A 144 -9.22 5.93 -4.92
N THR A 145 -8.63 7.13 -4.75
CA THR A 145 -7.43 7.54 -5.50
C THR A 145 -6.24 6.60 -5.28
N SER A 146 -6.03 6.08 -4.07
CA SER A 146 -4.96 5.10 -3.79
C SER A 146 -5.17 3.77 -4.52
N SER A 147 -6.42 3.35 -4.75
CA SER A 147 -6.73 2.17 -5.59
C SER A 147 -6.33 2.42 -7.06
N GLY A 148 -6.63 3.61 -7.58
CA GLY A 148 -6.19 4.03 -8.92
C GLY A 148 -4.67 4.07 -9.03
N LEU A 149 -3.98 4.61 -8.03
CA LEU A 149 -2.51 4.63 -7.96
C LEU A 149 -1.93 3.22 -8.02
N ASN A 150 -2.50 2.31 -7.25
CA ASN A 150 -2.11 0.91 -7.21
C ASN A 150 -2.25 0.23 -8.58
N VAL A 151 -3.37 0.46 -9.27
CA VAL A 151 -3.62 -0.15 -10.58
C VAL A 151 -2.71 0.45 -11.66
N VAL A 152 -2.44 1.76 -11.65
CA VAL A 152 -1.44 2.36 -12.55
C VAL A 152 -0.07 1.72 -12.36
N GLY A 153 0.37 1.56 -11.10
CA GLY A 153 1.62 0.89 -10.78
C GLY A 153 1.65 -0.57 -11.25
N ALA A 154 0.56 -1.29 -11.05
CA ALA A 154 0.42 -2.68 -11.47
C ALA A 154 0.46 -2.83 -13.01
N ILE A 155 -0.21 -1.96 -13.77
CA ILE A 155 -0.20 -1.97 -15.23
C ILE A 155 1.23 -1.71 -15.75
N LYS A 156 1.90 -0.67 -15.25
CA LYS A 156 3.29 -0.36 -15.64
C LYS A 156 4.23 -1.54 -15.36
N LEU A 157 4.05 -2.21 -14.21
CA LEU A 157 4.86 -3.37 -13.85
C LEU A 157 4.54 -4.58 -14.75
N ALA A 158 3.26 -4.81 -15.07
CA ALA A 158 2.84 -5.89 -15.96
C ALA A 158 3.37 -5.71 -17.39
N GLU A 159 3.37 -4.47 -17.91
CA GLU A 159 3.97 -4.14 -19.21
C GLU A 159 5.47 -4.46 -19.25
N GLU A 160 6.21 -4.14 -18.18
CA GLU A 160 7.64 -4.44 -18.07
C GLU A 160 7.93 -5.94 -17.98
N LEU A 161 7.11 -6.68 -17.22
CA LEU A 161 7.27 -8.14 -17.06
C LEU A 161 6.88 -8.90 -18.34
N GLY A 162 5.98 -8.33 -19.13
CA GLY A 162 5.59 -8.86 -20.42
C GLY A 162 4.41 -9.83 -20.37
N LYS A 163 4.08 -10.38 -21.54
CA LYS A 163 2.90 -11.21 -21.76
C LYS A 163 2.93 -12.50 -20.92
N GLY A 164 1.79 -12.85 -20.34
CA GLY A 164 1.60 -14.08 -19.58
C GLY A 164 2.03 -13.97 -18.12
N LYS A 165 2.39 -12.77 -17.66
CA LYS A 165 2.75 -12.50 -16.28
C LYS A 165 1.54 -12.03 -15.46
N THR A 166 1.48 -12.43 -14.21
CA THR A 166 0.43 -12.06 -13.27
C THR A 166 0.96 -11.06 -12.25
N VAL A 167 0.38 -9.86 -12.24
CA VAL A 167 0.66 -8.82 -11.24
C VAL A 167 -0.57 -8.64 -10.37
N VAL A 168 -0.40 -8.72 -9.06
CA VAL A 168 -1.46 -8.51 -8.07
C VAL A 168 -1.27 -7.17 -7.39
N THR A 169 -2.37 -6.46 -7.18
CA THR A 169 -2.43 -5.22 -6.40
C THR A 169 -3.70 -5.16 -5.55
N ILE A 170 -3.83 -4.12 -4.73
CA ILE A 170 -4.94 -3.97 -3.78
C ILE A 170 -5.86 -2.81 -4.19
N ALA A 171 -7.18 -3.07 -4.29
CA ALA A 171 -8.20 -2.04 -4.25
C ALA A 171 -8.48 -1.71 -2.77
N VAL A 172 -8.06 -0.52 -2.32
CA VAL A 172 -7.89 -0.20 -0.89
C VAL A 172 -9.20 0.17 -0.21
N ASP A 173 -9.95 1.11 -0.77
CA ASP A 173 -11.16 1.64 -0.18
C ASP A 173 -12.20 2.05 -1.24
N THR A 174 -13.32 2.60 -0.79
CA THR A 174 -14.41 3.04 -1.65
C THR A 174 -14.24 4.49 -2.11
N GLY A 175 -14.59 4.77 -3.39
CA GLY A 175 -14.65 6.13 -3.94
C GLY A 175 -15.71 7.04 -3.30
N LEU A 176 -16.57 6.53 -2.40
CA LEU A 176 -17.55 7.36 -1.68
C LEU A 176 -16.94 8.42 -0.75
N LYS A 177 -15.65 8.36 -0.49
CA LYS A 177 -14.93 9.31 0.37
C LYS A 177 -14.35 10.51 -0.37
N TYR A 178 -14.38 10.52 -1.69
CA TYR A 178 -13.71 11.49 -2.56
C TYR A 178 -14.67 12.22 -3.46
#